data_c03f72102aa7a21ecf4df547dcce3b91
#
_entry.id   c03f72102aa7a21ecf4df547dcce3b91
#
_cell.length_a   1.000
_cell.length_b   1.000
_cell.length_c   1.000
_cell.angle_alpha   90.00
_cell.angle_beta   90.00
_cell.angle_gamma   90.00
#
_symmetry.space_group_name_H-M   'P 1'
#
loop_
_entity.id
_entity.type
_entity.pdbx_description
1 polymer ?
#
loop_
_entity_poly.entity_id
_entity_poly.type
_entity_poly.pdbx_seq_one_letter_code
_entity_poly.pdbx_strand_id
1 'polypeptide(L)'
;MTPTDIHNELLAGRIIKHLERRHFNAHYCATAAEAIDLVKSLIPTGSSITWGGSQTIREMGLTHELINSSNYKVIDRDKAESDEQKRQCYLDAMDVDYFLTSANAITQDGIIVNIDGRGNRVAAITWGPHHVIHVIGMNKVAPTIEAALARARNTAAPINTARLGCDTPCRLDGVCHNCNSPQCICNYVHFTRNSFPAHRHTVILAGENWGY
;
A
#
# COMPACT_ATOMS: atom_id res chain seq x y z
N MET A 1 -18.89 -2.28 19.36
CA MET A 1 -18.95 -2.08 17.90
C MET A 1 -19.74 -0.82 17.63
N THR A 2 -19.12 0.20 17.03
CA THR A 2 -19.78 1.45 16.64
C THR A 2 -20.57 1.28 15.34
N PRO A 3 -21.48 2.18 14.98
CA PRO A 3 -22.12 2.16 13.66
C PRO A 3 -21.10 2.18 12.50
N THR A 4 -19.97 2.86 12.67
CA THR A 4 -18.87 2.90 11.69
C THR A 4 -18.21 1.54 11.55
N ASP A 5 -17.98 0.82 12.64
CA ASP A 5 -17.38 -0.52 12.59
C ASP A 5 -18.28 -1.49 11.82
N ILE A 6 -19.59 -1.46 12.10
CA ILE A 6 -20.59 -2.28 11.39
C ILE A 6 -20.58 -1.95 9.89
N HIS A 7 -20.58 -0.66 9.54
CA HIS A 7 -20.51 -0.23 8.15
C HIS A 7 -19.24 -0.73 7.46
N ASN A 8 -18.08 -0.57 8.10
CA ASN A 8 -16.80 -0.98 7.56
C ASN A 8 -16.73 -2.50 7.34
N GLU A 9 -17.22 -3.30 8.29
CA GLU A 9 -17.27 -4.75 8.15
C GLU A 9 -18.15 -5.20 6.98
N LEU A 10 -19.37 -4.64 6.85
CA LEU A 10 -20.28 -4.94 5.75
C LEU A 10 -19.68 -4.54 4.39
N LEU A 11 -19.09 -3.35 4.31
CA LEU A 11 -18.46 -2.85 3.09
C LEU A 11 -17.23 -3.69 2.73
N ALA A 12 -16.39 -4.04 3.70
CA ALA A 12 -15.24 -4.90 3.49
C ALA A 12 -15.66 -6.29 2.97
N GLY A 13 -16.71 -6.89 3.54
CA GLY A 13 -17.26 -8.16 3.06
C GLY A 13 -17.72 -8.12 1.61
N ARG A 14 -18.23 -6.97 1.15
CA ARG A 14 -18.57 -6.75 -0.27
C ARG A 14 -17.31 -6.66 -1.14
N ILE A 15 -16.32 -5.87 -0.73
CA ILE A 15 -15.06 -5.68 -1.46
C ILE A 15 -14.31 -7.02 -1.57
N ILE A 16 -14.25 -7.81 -0.50
CA ILE A 16 -13.61 -9.12 -0.47
C ILE A 16 -14.19 -10.04 -1.58
N LYS A 17 -15.50 -10.12 -1.70
CA LYS A 17 -16.15 -10.92 -2.76
C LYS A 17 -15.74 -10.49 -4.18
N HIS A 18 -15.51 -9.19 -4.38
CA HIS A 18 -15.02 -8.68 -5.66
C HIS A 18 -13.54 -8.99 -5.88
N LEU A 19 -12.70 -8.85 -4.86
CA LEU A 19 -11.28 -9.18 -4.91
C LEU A 19 -11.05 -10.67 -5.21
N GLU A 20 -11.78 -11.56 -4.55
CA GLU A 20 -11.71 -13.02 -4.78
C GLU A 20 -12.05 -13.37 -6.23
N ARG A 21 -13.10 -12.76 -6.82
CA ARG A 21 -13.44 -12.92 -8.24
C ARG A 21 -12.35 -12.41 -9.19
N ARG A 22 -11.47 -11.54 -8.69
CA ARG A 22 -10.31 -10.98 -9.38
C ARG A 22 -9.01 -11.70 -9.01
N HIS A 23 -9.15 -12.90 -8.41
CA HIS A 23 -8.04 -13.81 -8.05
C HIS A 23 -7.09 -13.26 -6.98
N PHE A 24 -7.51 -12.29 -6.16
CA PHE A 24 -6.78 -11.90 -4.96
C PHE A 24 -7.11 -12.84 -3.80
N ASN A 25 -6.16 -13.02 -2.85
CA ASN A 25 -6.53 -13.37 -1.50
C ASN A 25 -7.01 -12.10 -0.79
N ALA A 26 -8.09 -12.17 -0.02
CA ALA A 26 -8.65 -10.98 0.61
C ALA A 26 -9.16 -11.27 2.02
N HIS A 27 -8.87 -10.36 2.95
CA HIS A 27 -9.22 -10.48 4.36
C HIS A 27 -9.68 -9.14 4.91
N TYR A 28 -10.44 -9.18 6.00
CA TYR A 28 -10.78 -8.03 6.82
C TYR A 28 -10.27 -8.27 8.25
N CYS A 29 -9.64 -7.25 8.82
CA CYS A 29 -9.23 -7.19 10.21
C CYS A 29 -9.83 -5.94 10.83
N ALA A 30 -10.53 -6.08 11.96
CA ALA A 30 -11.16 -4.93 12.61
C ALA A 30 -10.11 -3.96 13.18
N THR A 31 -8.95 -4.48 13.60
CA THR A 31 -7.89 -3.72 14.26
C THR A 31 -6.53 -3.90 13.59
N ALA A 32 -5.61 -2.96 13.85
CA ALA A 32 -4.22 -3.05 13.42
C ALA A 32 -3.52 -4.30 13.98
N ALA A 33 -3.79 -4.66 15.23
CA ALA A 33 -3.20 -5.83 15.86
C ALA A 33 -3.57 -7.13 15.10
N GLU A 34 -4.85 -7.31 14.78
CA GLU A 34 -5.31 -8.44 13.97
C GLU A 34 -4.67 -8.45 12.58
N ALA A 35 -4.52 -7.28 11.93
CA ALA A 35 -3.88 -7.17 10.63
C ALA A 35 -2.39 -7.53 10.68
N ILE A 36 -1.66 -7.12 11.73
CA ILE A 36 -0.26 -7.47 11.96
C ILE A 36 -0.10 -8.97 12.16
N ASP A 37 -0.92 -9.57 13.02
CA ASP A 37 -0.88 -11.00 13.32
C ASP A 37 -1.20 -11.83 12.06
N LEU A 38 -2.17 -11.40 11.27
CA LEU A 38 -2.49 -12.03 10.00
C LEU A 38 -1.30 -11.94 9.02
N VAL A 39 -0.68 -10.77 8.84
CA VAL A 39 0.51 -10.63 7.99
C VAL A 39 1.61 -11.58 8.43
N LYS A 40 1.90 -11.65 9.74
CA LYS A 40 2.92 -12.55 10.29
C LYS A 40 2.59 -14.03 10.04
N SER A 41 1.33 -14.41 10.08
CA SER A 41 0.87 -15.78 9.81
C SER A 41 0.97 -16.18 8.33
N LEU A 42 0.86 -15.21 7.42
CA LEU A 42 0.93 -15.41 5.97
C LEU A 42 2.36 -15.55 5.46
N ILE A 43 3.35 -15.03 6.20
CA ILE A 43 4.76 -15.01 5.77
C ILE A 43 5.54 -16.15 6.46
N PRO A 44 6.00 -17.17 5.72
CA PRO A 44 6.79 -18.26 6.29
C PRO A 44 8.12 -17.75 6.90
N THR A 45 8.54 -18.41 7.98
CA THR A 45 9.86 -18.16 8.58
C THR A 45 10.98 -18.39 7.55
N GLY A 46 11.95 -17.49 7.52
CA GLY A 46 13.09 -17.52 6.60
C GLY A 46 12.86 -16.73 5.30
N SER A 47 11.64 -16.27 5.06
CA SER A 47 11.32 -15.47 3.87
C SER A 47 12.09 -14.15 3.82
N SER A 48 12.46 -13.74 2.63
CA SER A 48 12.95 -12.39 2.32
C SER A 48 11.77 -11.43 2.18
N ILE A 49 11.85 -10.30 2.88
CA ILE A 49 10.76 -9.31 2.90
C ILE A 49 11.29 -7.89 2.73
N THR A 50 10.51 -7.07 2.06
CA THR A 50 10.73 -5.62 2.01
C THR A 50 9.41 -4.88 1.84
N TRP A 51 9.45 -3.54 1.79
CA TRP A 51 8.24 -2.72 1.65
C TRP A 51 8.45 -1.44 0.86
N GLY A 52 7.33 -0.94 0.33
CA GLY A 52 7.23 0.39 -0.24
C GLY A 52 7.22 1.51 0.82
N GLY A 53 7.24 2.75 0.36
CA GLY A 53 7.13 3.94 1.25
C GLY A 53 5.73 4.14 1.80
N SER A 54 5.17 3.18 2.50
CA SER A 54 3.80 3.19 3.01
C SER A 54 3.72 3.72 4.43
N GLN A 55 3.00 4.83 4.63
CA GLN A 55 2.70 5.32 5.98
C GLN A 55 1.75 4.38 6.72
N THR A 56 0.79 3.78 6.05
CA THR A 56 -0.13 2.82 6.66
C THR A 56 0.58 1.74 7.46
N ILE A 57 1.50 1.00 6.83
CA ILE A 57 2.19 -0.11 7.49
C ILE A 57 3.20 0.35 8.55
N ARG A 58 3.65 1.62 8.48
CA ARG A 58 4.51 2.22 9.49
C ARG A 58 3.73 2.68 10.71
N GLU A 59 2.67 3.45 10.49
CA GLU A 59 1.84 4.01 11.57
C GLU A 59 1.17 2.92 12.39
N MET A 60 0.73 1.82 11.75
CA MET A 60 0.18 0.67 12.46
C MET A 60 1.24 -0.19 13.21
N GLY A 61 2.53 0.10 13.03
CA GLY A 61 3.62 -0.63 13.70
C GLY A 61 4.10 -1.90 12.99
N LEU A 62 3.54 -2.27 11.84
CA LEU A 62 3.88 -3.52 11.15
C LEU A 62 5.37 -3.59 10.76
N THR A 63 5.95 -2.50 10.25
CA THR A 63 7.38 -2.48 9.89
C THR A 63 8.28 -2.68 11.10
N HIS A 64 7.92 -2.11 12.25
CA HIS A 64 8.64 -2.29 13.51
C HIS A 64 8.63 -3.76 13.98
N GLU A 65 7.45 -4.40 13.94
CA GLU A 65 7.29 -5.82 14.29
C GLU A 65 8.14 -6.73 13.40
N LEU A 66 8.16 -6.46 12.09
CA LEU A 66 8.92 -7.27 11.14
C LEU A 66 10.44 -7.08 11.26
N ILE A 67 10.92 -5.85 11.52
CA ILE A 67 12.36 -5.55 11.72
C ILE A 67 12.89 -6.24 12.97
N ASN A 68 12.09 -6.28 14.04
CA ASN A 68 12.50 -6.86 15.32
C ASN A 68 12.31 -8.38 15.39
N SER A 69 11.72 -8.98 14.36
CA SER A 69 11.54 -10.42 14.27
C SER A 69 12.79 -11.08 13.67
N SER A 70 13.32 -12.10 14.34
CA SER A 70 14.38 -12.95 13.79
C SER A 70 13.89 -13.93 12.71
N ASN A 71 12.58 -13.94 12.42
CA ASN A 71 11.98 -14.90 11.51
C ASN A 71 12.18 -14.55 10.03
N TYR A 72 12.61 -13.32 9.70
CA TYR A 72 12.63 -12.83 8.33
C TYR A 72 13.97 -12.24 7.91
N LYS A 73 14.28 -12.34 6.62
CA LYS A 73 15.40 -11.63 5.99
C LYS A 73 14.88 -10.27 5.51
N VAL A 74 15.00 -9.24 6.34
CA VAL A 74 14.46 -7.92 6.09
C VAL A 74 15.43 -7.08 5.25
N ILE A 75 14.97 -6.58 4.09
CA ILE A 75 15.64 -5.55 3.29
C ILE A 75 14.98 -4.21 3.61
N ASP A 76 15.61 -3.45 4.50
CA ASP A 76 15.10 -2.15 4.94
C ASP A 76 15.83 -1.01 4.22
N ARG A 77 15.17 -0.44 3.21
CA ARG A 77 15.69 0.68 2.43
C ARG A 77 15.90 1.98 3.23
N ASP A 78 15.27 2.10 4.40
CA ASP A 78 15.42 3.30 5.24
C ASP A 78 16.74 3.30 6.00
N LYS A 79 17.44 2.15 6.03
CA LYS A 79 18.82 2.02 6.52
C LYS A 79 19.89 2.33 5.48
N ALA A 80 19.49 2.58 4.22
CA ALA A 80 20.43 2.92 3.16
C ALA A 80 20.99 4.33 3.35
N GLU A 81 22.32 4.45 3.39
CA GLU A 81 23.07 5.68 3.66
C GLU A 81 23.41 6.47 2.39
N SER A 82 23.33 5.82 1.21
CA SER A 82 23.58 6.46 -0.08
C SER A 82 22.46 6.19 -1.10
N ASP A 83 22.44 6.97 -2.18
CA ASP A 83 21.49 6.77 -3.27
C ASP A 83 21.75 5.44 -4.02
N GLU A 84 23.02 4.99 -4.09
CA GLU A 84 23.40 3.71 -4.66
C GLU A 84 22.83 2.55 -3.83
N GLN A 85 22.97 2.63 -2.50
CA GLN A 85 22.40 1.64 -1.58
C GLN A 85 20.86 1.62 -1.67
N LYS A 86 20.22 2.79 -1.73
CA LYS A 86 18.76 2.88 -1.95
C LYS A 86 18.34 2.24 -3.28
N ARG A 87 19.12 2.50 -4.34
CA ARG A 87 18.87 1.89 -5.64
C ARG A 87 19.01 0.38 -5.58
N GLN A 88 20.04 -0.12 -4.88
CA GLN A 88 20.22 -1.58 -4.70
C GLN A 88 19.03 -2.18 -3.94
N CYS A 89 18.57 -1.57 -2.86
CA CYS A 89 17.35 -2.03 -2.17
C CYS A 89 16.11 -2.09 -3.09
N TYR A 90 15.98 -1.18 -4.08
CA TYR A 90 14.88 -1.24 -5.05
C TYR A 90 15.05 -2.38 -6.06
N LEU A 91 16.28 -2.73 -6.42
CA LEU A 91 16.57 -3.89 -7.27
C LEU A 91 16.32 -5.19 -6.50
N ASP A 92 16.83 -5.28 -5.26
CA ASP A 92 16.62 -6.44 -4.40
C ASP A 92 15.13 -6.66 -4.12
N ALA A 93 14.35 -5.58 -4.02
CA ALA A 93 12.89 -5.65 -3.85
C ALA A 93 12.18 -6.38 -5.01
N MET A 94 12.82 -6.53 -6.16
CA MET A 94 12.24 -7.24 -7.31
C MET A 94 12.38 -8.77 -7.21
N ASP A 95 13.17 -9.28 -6.26
CA ASP A 95 13.45 -10.71 -6.11
C ASP A 95 13.22 -11.20 -4.66
N VAL A 96 12.32 -10.52 -3.91
CA VAL A 96 11.95 -10.96 -2.57
C VAL A 96 10.76 -11.91 -2.58
N ASP A 97 10.64 -12.73 -1.54
CA ASP A 97 9.48 -13.58 -1.35
C ASP A 97 8.21 -12.76 -1.10
N TYR A 98 8.30 -11.70 -0.26
CA TYR A 98 7.14 -10.87 0.10
C TYR A 98 7.44 -9.37 0.01
N PHE A 99 6.62 -8.65 -0.74
CA PHE A 99 6.61 -7.20 -0.80
C PHE A 99 5.38 -6.64 -0.08
N LEU A 100 5.59 -5.83 0.96
CA LEU A 100 4.51 -5.22 1.73
C LEU A 100 4.26 -3.79 1.28
N THR A 101 3.00 -3.42 1.14
CA THR A 101 2.61 -2.09 0.70
C THR A 101 1.20 -1.72 1.21
N SER A 102 0.74 -0.57 0.79
CA SER A 102 -0.65 -0.14 0.88
C SER A 102 -1.09 0.40 -0.48
N ALA A 103 -2.28 0.96 -0.54
CA ALA A 103 -2.81 1.66 -1.70
C ALA A 103 -3.02 3.15 -1.42
N ASN A 104 -3.11 3.96 -2.48
CA ASN A 104 -3.63 5.32 -2.35
C ASN A 104 -5.17 5.34 -2.33
N ALA A 105 -5.80 4.35 -2.96
CA ALA A 105 -7.23 4.08 -2.86
C ALA A 105 -7.55 2.64 -3.29
N ILE A 106 -8.71 2.15 -2.90
CA ILE A 106 -9.32 0.92 -3.43
C ILE A 106 -10.79 1.18 -3.74
N THR A 107 -11.28 0.64 -4.85
CA THR A 107 -12.69 0.79 -5.20
C THR A 107 -13.57 -0.26 -4.52
N GLN A 108 -14.87 0.00 -4.41
CA GLN A 108 -15.83 -0.96 -3.87
C GLN A 108 -15.94 -2.26 -4.69
N ASP A 109 -15.54 -2.24 -5.96
CA ASP A 109 -15.46 -3.42 -6.81
C ASP A 109 -14.03 -4.03 -6.88
N GLY A 110 -13.10 -3.60 -5.99
CA GLY A 110 -11.82 -4.26 -5.76
C GLY A 110 -10.69 -3.86 -6.71
N ILE A 111 -10.74 -2.70 -7.35
CA ILE A 111 -9.61 -2.16 -8.13
C ILE A 111 -8.72 -1.34 -7.20
N ILE A 112 -7.42 -1.67 -7.17
CA ILE A 112 -6.43 -0.97 -6.35
C ILE A 112 -5.80 0.16 -7.18
N VAL A 113 -5.76 1.38 -6.60
CA VAL A 113 -5.19 2.57 -7.23
C VAL A 113 -3.93 3.00 -6.50
N ASN A 114 -2.83 3.13 -7.24
CA ASN A 114 -1.55 3.64 -6.74
C ASN A 114 -1.05 4.77 -7.63
N ILE A 115 -0.59 5.86 -7.00
CA ILE A 115 0.17 6.94 -7.63
C ILE A 115 1.60 6.87 -7.10
N ASP A 116 2.59 6.94 -7.99
CA ASP A 116 3.99 6.82 -7.63
C ASP A 116 4.85 7.87 -8.33
N GLY A 117 5.88 8.35 -7.63
CA GLY A 117 6.81 9.34 -8.16
C GLY A 117 7.95 8.72 -8.97
N ARG A 118 8.61 7.71 -8.44
CA ARG A 118 9.76 7.04 -9.08
C ARG A 118 9.40 5.77 -9.85
N GLY A 119 8.23 5.20 -9.59
CA GLY A 119 7.78 3.96 -10.20
C GLY A 119 8.29 2.68 -9.51
N ASN A 120 9.20 2.79 -8.52
CA ASN A 120 9.79 1.62 -7.86
C ASN A 120 8.77 0.76 -7.11
N ARG A 121 7.80 1.37 -6.43
CA ARG A 121 6.74 0.65 -5.72
C ARG A 121 5.79 -0.03 -6.70
N VAL A 122 5.32 0.70 -7.70
CA VAL A 122 4.38 0.14 -8.69
C VAL A 122 5.06 -0.91 -9.58
N ALA A 123 6.37 -0.82 -9.83
CA ALA A 123 7.14 -1.88 -10.48
C ALA A 123 7.08 -3.18 -9.67
N ALA A 124 7.38 -3.13 -8.36
CA ALA A 124 7.32 -4.29 -7.46
C ALA A 124 5.89 -4.84 -7.31
N ILE A 125 4.86 -3.97 -7.32
CA ILE A 125 3.46 -4.40 -7.34
C ILE A 125 3.14 -5.14 -8.64
N THR A 126 3.58 -4.61 -9.80
CA THR A 126 3.26 -5.17 -11.11
C THR A 126 3.99 -6.48 -11.36
N TRP A 127 5.29 -6.52 -11.04
CA TRP A 127 6.16 -7.65 -11.32
C TRP A 127 7.29 -7.71 -10.29
N GLY A 128 7.96 -8.85 -10.17
CA GLY A 128 9.14 -9.06 -9.32
C GLY A 128 8.80 -9.94 -8.13
N PRO A 129 8.43 -9.42 -6.97
CA PRO A 129 8.17 -10.19 -5.75
C PRO A 129 7.23 -11.38 -5.97
N HIS A 130 7.52 -12.51 -5.31
CA HIS A 130 6.65 -13.70 -5.41
C HIS A 130 5.25 -13.42 -4.86
N HIS A 131 5.17 -12.66 -3.77
CA HIS A 131 3.91 -12.26 -3.13
C HIS A 131 3.89 -10.77 -2.81
N VAL A 132 2.72 -10.15 -2.95
CA VAL A 132 2.48 -8.76 -2.59
C VAL A 132 1.35 -8.68 -1.57
N ILE A 133 1.64 -8.13 -0.38
CA ILE A 133 0.63 -7.93 0.65
C ILE A 133 0.29 -6.43 0.71
N HIS A 134 -0.99 -6.13 0.43
CA HIS A 134 -1.54 -4.79 0.55
C HIS A 134 -2.32 -4.67 1.86
N VAL A 135 -1.86 -3.82 2.79
CA VAL A 135 -2.64 -3.46 3.98
C VAL A 135 -3.29 -2.11 3.73
N ILE A 136 -4.61 -2.06 3.70
CA ILE A 136 -5.38 -0.90 3.25
C ILE A 136 -6.41 -0.54 4.32
N GLY A 137 -6.30 0.66 4.91
CA GLY A 137 -7.31 1.19 5.83
C GLY A 137 -8.64 1.47 5.11
N MET A 138 -9.76 1.24 5.79
CA MET A 138 -11.11 1.50 5.24
C MET A 138 -11.33 2.96 4.85
N ASN A 139 -10.55 3.90 5.40
CA ASN A 139 -10.51 5.32 4.97
C ASN A 139 -10.07 5.52 3.52
N LYS A 140 -9.57 4.49 2.83
CA LYS A 140 -9.09 4.55 1.44
C LYS A 140 -10.07 3.97 0.44
N VAL A 141 -11.23 3.51 0.89
CA VAL A 141 -12.27 2.97 0.00
C VAL A 141 -12.97 4.10 -0.74
N ALA A 142 -13.16 3.94 -2.04
CA ALA A 142 -13.87 4.86 -2.90
C ALA A 142 -14.93 4.11 -3.74
N PRO A 143 -16.04 4.76 -4.12
CA PRO A 143 -17.12 4.07 -4.82
C PRO A 143 -16.77 3.64 -6.25
N THR A 144 -15.96 4.44 -6.98
CA THR A 144 -15.60 4.20 -8.39
C THR A 144 -14.11 4.44 -8.64
N ILE A 145 -13.61 4.10 -9.83
CA ILE A 145 -12.24 4.38 -10.26
C ILE A 145 -11.96 5.89 -10.27
N GLU A 146 -12.90 6.69 -10.75
CA GLU A 146 -12.77 8.15 -10.82
C GLU A 146 -12.66 8.75 -9.42
N ALA A 147 -13.49 8.30 -8.49
CA ALA A 147 -13.44 8.73 -7.09
C ALA A 147 -12.15 8.25 -6.40
N ALA A 148 -11.68 7.05 -6.70
CA ALA A 148 -10.43 6.51 -6.19
C ALA A 148 -9.21 7.32 -6.71
N LEU A 149 -9.19 7.64 -8.00
CA LEU A 149 -8.16 8.48 -8.59
C LEU A 149 -8.22 9.92 -8.04
N ALA A 150 -9.42 10.48 -7.89
CA ALA A 150 -9.62 11.79 -7.28
C ALA A 150 -9.10 11.81 -5.84
N ARG A 151 -9.40 10.79 -5.03
CA ARG A 151 -8.85 10.64 -3.66
C ARG A 151 -7.33 10.56 -3.68
N ALA A 152 -6.76 9.74 -4.55
CA ALA A 152 -5.31 9.58 -4.65
C ALA A 152 -4.61 10.90 -4.98
N ARG A 153 -5.18 11.72 -5.89
CA ARG A 153 -4.62 13.00 -6.33
C ARG A 153 -4.91 14.17 -5.39
N ASN A 154 -6.09 14.23 -4.79
CA ASN A 154 -6.53 15.40 -4.02
C ASN A 154 -6.42 15.21 -2.50
N THR A 155 -6.20 13.99 -2.02
CA THR A 155 -5.99 13.70 -0.60
C THR A 155 -4.60 13.12 -0.36
N ALA A 156 -4.32 11.94 -0.92
CA ALA A 156 -3.09 11.22 -0.60
C ALA A 156 -1.82 11.94 -1.11
N ALA A 157 -1.83 12.45 -2.34
CA ALA A 157 -0.65 13.10 -2.92
C ALA A 157 -0.29 14.43 -2.22
N PRO A 158 -1.21 15.39 -1.97
CA PRO A 158 -0.89 16.61 -1.24
C PRO A 158 -0.35 16.36 0.17
N ILE A 159 -0.95 15.44 0.91
CA ILE A 159 -0.45 15.07 2.25
C ILE A 159 0.95 14.47 2.13
N ASN A 160 1.19 13.61 1.15
CA ASN A 160 2.49 12.99 0.96
C ASN A 160 3.57 13.97 0.50
N THR A 161 3.26 14.96 -0.34
CA THR A 161 4.21 16.03 -0.72
C THR A 161 4.58 16.90 0.47
N ALA A 162 3.63 17.20 1.35
CA ALA A 162 3.89 17.90 2.61
C ALA A 162 4.85 17.10 3.51
N ARG A 163 4.62 15.80 3.68
CA ARG A 163 5.50 14.92 4.46
C ARG A 163 6.91 14.83 3.89
N LEU A 164 7.03 14.76 2.56
CA LEU A 164 8.32 14.63 1.86
C LEU A 164 9.06 15.96 1.69
N GLY A 165 8.41 17.08 1.97
CA GLY A 165 9.00 18.41 1.77
C GLY A 165 9.15 18.80 0.30
N CYS A 166 8.38 18.18 -0.63
CA CYS A 166 8.51 18.43 -2.06
C CYS A 166 8.10 19.84 -2.45
N ASP A 167 8.84 20.47 -3.37
CA ASP A 167 8.48 21.76 -3.95
C ASP A 167 7.42 21.57 -5.04
N THR A 168 6.16 21.54 -4.60
CA THR A 168 4.98 21.33 -5.46
C THR A 168 3.85 22.27 -5.05
N PRO A 169 3.00 22.73 -5.98
CA PRO A 169 1.88 23.61 -5.64
C PRO A 169 0.95 23.04 -4.57
N CYS A 170 0.62 21.75 -4.67
CA CYS A 170 -0.29 21.10 -3.73
C CYS A 170 0.25 20.98 -2.29
N ARG A 171 1.55 21.13 -2.07
CA ARG A 171 2.12 21.27 -0.72
C ARG A 171 1.76 22.61 -0.09
N LEU A 172 1.59 23.65 -0.89
CA LEU A 172 1.36 25.02 -0.41
C LEU A 172 -0.10 25.26 -0.01
N ASP A 173 -1.06 24.68 -0.75
CA ASP A 173 -2.48 24.95 -0.57
C ASP A 173 -3.35 23.68 -0.34
N GLY A 174 -2.73 22.49 -0.40
CA GLY A 174 -3.43 21.22 -0.19
C GLY A 174 -4.26 20.71 -1.36
N VAL A 175 -4.26 21.42 -2.51
CA VAL A 175 -5.10 21.09 -3.69
C VAL A 175 -4.22 20.59 -4.83
N CYS A 176 -4.70 19.55 -5.56
CA CYS A 176 -4.01 19.05 -6.74
C CYS A 176 -4.13 20.01 -7.93
N HIS A 177 -3.02 20.50 -8.42
CA HIS A 177 -2.93 21.41 -9.59
C HIS A 177 -2.66 20.66 -10.92
N ASN A 178 -2.63 19.33 -10.93
CA ASN A 178 -2.19 18.57 -12.09
C ASN A 178 -0.83 19.06 -12.64
N CYS A 179 0.11 19.35 -11.75
CA CYS A 179 1.35 20.03 -12.05
C CYS A 179 2.37 19.13 -12.77
N ASN A 180 3.33 19.80 -13.44
CA ASN A 180 4.54 19.20 -13.99
C ASN A 180 5.79 19.67 -13.21
N SER A 181 5.66 19.89 -11.88
CA SER A 181 6.79 20.28 -11.04
C SER A 181 7.91 19.23 -11.13
N PRO A 182 9.20 19.64 -11.17
CA PRO A 182 10.32 18.70 -11.15
C PRO A 182 10.31 17.74 -9.95
N GLN A 183 9.70 18.14 -8.84
CA GLN A 183 9.53 17.32 -7.64
C GLN A 183 8.14 16.67 -7.53
N CYS A 184 7.39 16.59 -8.64
CA CYS A 184 6.11 15.93 -8.68
C CYS A 184 6.26 14.44 -8.31
N ILE A 185 5.37 13.96 -7.43
CA ILE A 185 5.32 12.55 -7.01
C ILE A 185 4.18 11.78 -7.67
N CYS A 186 3.50 12.37 -8.68
CA CYS A 186 2.34 11.78 -9.34
C CYS A 186 2.66 11.39 -10.79
N ASN A 187 3.86 10.85 -11.03
CA ASN A 187 4.36 10.57 -12.38
C ASN A 187 3.78 9.28 -12.97
N TYR A 188 3.41 8.33 -12.12
CA TYR A 188 2.87 7.04 -12.54
C TYR A 188 1.53 6.80 -11.87
N VAL A 189 0.52 6.50 -12.67
CA VAL A 189 -0.82 6.09 -12.20
C VAL A 189 -1.00 4.62 -12.54
N HIS A 190 -1.21 3.80 -11.54
CA HIS A 190 -1.27 2.37 -11.68
C HIS A 190 -2.58 1.82 -11.11
N PHE A 191 -3.26 0.99 -11.92
CA PHE A 191 -4.47 0.29 -11.54
C PHE A 191 -4.20 -1.22 -11.52
N THR A 192 -4.33 -1.85 -10.35
CA THR A 192 -4.30 -3.31 -10.26
C THR A 192 -5.73 -3.82 -10.33
N ARG A 193 -6.10 -4.42 -11.46
CA ARG A 193 -7.47 -4.92 -11.69
C ARG A 193 -7.65 -6.36 -11.22
N ASN A 194 -6.70 -7.24 -11.52
CA ASN A 194 -6.72 -8.66 -11.16
C ASN A 194 -5.36 -9.05 -10.59
N SER A 195 -5.32 -10.08 -9.75
CA SER A 195 -4.08 -10.74 -9.37
C SER A 195 -3.64 -11.70 -10.48
N PHE A 196 -2.40 -11.54 -10.98
CA PHE A 196 -1.77 -12.48 -11.88
C PHE A 196 -0.28 -12.64 -11.52
N PRO A 197 0.21 -13.87 -11.32
CA PRO A 197 -0.58 -15.11 -11.20
C PRO A 197 -1.69 -15.02 -10.13
N ALA A 198 -2.67 -15.90 -10.23
CA ALA A 198 -3.74 -15.97 -9.22
C ALA A 198 -3.12 -16.09 -7.81
N HIS A 199 -3.68 -15.35 -6.85
CA HIS A 199 -3.24 -15.34 -5.45
C HIS A 199 -1.84 -14.78 -5.16
N ARG A 200 -1.17 -14.17 -6.16
CA ARG A 200 0.07 -13.43 -5.92
C ARG A 200 -0.16 -12.22 -5.00
N HIS A 201 -1.31 -11.58 -5.14
CA HIS A 201 -1.69 -10.44 -4.32
C HIS A 201 -2.63 -10.84 -3.19
N THR A 202 -2.30 -10.44 -1.97
CA THR A 202 -3.16 -10.51 -0.80
C THR A 202 -3.56 -9.11 -0.37
N VAL A 203 -4.84 -8.87 -0.15
CA VAL A 203 -5.39 -7.60 0.34
C VAL A 203 -5.93 -7.80 1.74
N ILE A 204 -5.46 -7.01 2.68
CA ILE A 204 -5.95 -6.96 4.06
C ILE A 204 -6.60 -5.59 4.26
N LEU A 205 -7.92 -5.57 4.37
CA LEU A 205 -8.69 -4.38 4.70
C LEU A 205 -8.66 -4.19 6.22
N ALA A 206 -8.15 -3.06 6.69
CA ALA A 206 -8.10 -2.73 8.12
C ALA A 206 -9.26 -1.81 8.48
N GLY A 207 -10.05 -2.16 9.50
CA GLY A 207 -11.25 -1.44 9.93
C GLY A 207 -10.98 -0.01 10.41
N GLU A 208 -9.76 0.25 10.86
CA GLU A 208 -9.30 1.56 11.34
C GLU A 208 -8.75 2.43 10.20
N ASN A 209 -8.58 3.72 10.51
CA ASN A 209 -8.03 4.71 9.58
C ASN A 209 -6.50 4.74 9.68
N TRP A 210 -5.80 4.31 8.64
CA TRP A 210 -4.35 4.24 8.60
C TRP A 210 -3.76 4.91 7.35
N GLY A 211 -2.81 5.78 7.57
CA GLY A 211 -2.16 6.55 6.52
C GLY A 211 -3.17 7.44 5.73
N TYR A 212 -2.83 7.83 4.54
CA TYR A 212 -3.61 8.75 3.71
C TYR A 212 -3.71 8.29 2.26
#